data_bd06242ba062111bb92b5ca6f082ef15
#
_entry.id   bd06242ba062111bb92b5ca6f082ef15
#
_cell.length_a   1.000
_cell.length_b   1.000
_cell.length_c   1.000
_cell.angle_alpha   90.00
_cell.angle_beta   90.00
_cell.angle_gamma   90.00
#
_symmetry.space_group_name_H-M   'P 1'
#
loop_
_entity.id
_entity.type
_entity.pdbx_description
1 polymer ?
#
loop_
_entity_poly.entity_id
_entity_poly.type
_entity_poly.pdbx_seq_one_letter_code
_entity_poly.pdbx_strand_id
1 'polypeptide(L)'
;MDECTDLLTIGRLARRTGISARTLRFWSNEGVVPPAGRTASGYRLYDAASVARVELVRTLRELGLGLDDVCRVLEGRATFAEVADAHVAALDAQIRSLKVSRAVLSTVSKRRSTTEETALMNRLARLSATERLQIIDDFKADVYGGLDIEPTLRDRVRDLRIDLPDEPTPEQVDAWIELAGLVQDPQFRARMRTFLALNTPAPGPGQPPGARIWWARQIVNSVAEARDNGISPDEPAAADLIATTFGIADLTAVLASLEAGIDADAERYRGLVSRVRGERGAPDATEELRWLATAIRGLPGAHGRSRAQPA
;
A
#
# COMPACT_ATOMS: atom_id res chain seq x y z
N MET A 1 -58.15 -36.36 11.55
CA MET A 1 -57.07 -37.02 10.83
C MET A 1 -55.82 -36.79 11.62
N ASP A 2 -55.42 -37.81 12.43
CA ASP A 2 -54.18 -37.74 13.22
C ASP A 2 -53.01 -37.76 12.25
N GLU A 3 -52.33 -36.65 12.10
CA GLU A 3 -50.98 -36.61 11.55
C GLU A 3 -50.09 -37.40 12.51
N CYS A 4 -49.88 -38.66 12.23
CA CYS A 4 -48.90 -39.49 12.90
C CYS A 4 -47.52 -38.84 12.63
N THR A 5 -47.10 -37.90 13.48
CA THR A 5 -45.82 -37.25 13.45
C THR A 5 -44.74 -38.34 13.62
N ASP A 6 -44.11 -38.78 12.51
CA ASP A 6 -43.13 -39.86 12.51
C ASP A 6 -41.88 -39.43 13.30
N LEU A 7 -41.92 -39.63 14.61
CA LEU A 7 -40.85 -39.25 15.55
C LEU A 7 -39.64 -40.17 15.35
N LEU A 8 -38.49 -39.54 15.11
CA LEU A 8 -37.23 -40.20 14.84
C LEU A 8 -36.38 -40.30 16.11
N THR A 9 -35.79 -41.45 16.36
CA THR A 9 -34.67 -41.55 17.30
C THR A 9 -33.43 -40.89 16.73
N ILE A 10 -32.43 -40.52 17.57
CA ILE A 10 -31.20 -39.90 17.12
C ILE A 10 -30.45 -40.73 16.07
N GLY A 11 -30.50 -42.06 16.14
CA GLY A 11 -29.89 -42.93 15.14
C GLY A 11 -30.63 -42.90 13.79
N ARG A 12 -31.98 -42.76 13.77
CA ARG A 12 -32.76 -42.56 12.54
C ARG A 12 -32.52 -41.15 11.97
N LEU A 13 -32.45 -40.12 12.82
CA LEU A 13 -32.12 -38.78 12.42
C LEU A 13 -30.72 -38.73 11.77
N ALA A 14 -29.72 -39.38 12.37
CA ALA A 14 -28.36 -39.47 11.83
C ALA A 14 -28.32 -40.08 10.44
N ARG A 15 -29.03 -41.20 10.24
CA ARG A 15 -29.14 -41.85 8.92
C ARG A 15 -29.84 -40.96 7.87
N ARG A 16 -30.88 -40.23 8.28
CA ARG A 16 -31.67 -39.38 7.38
C ARG A 16 -30.91 -38.13 6.92
N THR A 17 -30.11 -37.53 7.83
CA THR A 17 -29.41 -36.27 7.59
C THR A 17 -27.94 -36.45 7.18
N GLY A 18 -27.39 -37.64 7.29
CA GLY A 18 -25.97 -37.93 7.04
C GLY A 18 -25.03 -37.40 8.15
N ILE A 19 -25.57 -36.80 9.19
CA ILE A 19 -24.78 -36.24 10.31
C ILE A 19 -24.55 -37.32 11.38
N SER A 20 -23.35 -37.40 11.92
CA SER A 20 -23.04 -38.40 12.94
C SER A 20 -23.92 -38.22 14.20
N ALA A 21 -24.33 -39.37 14.80
CA ALA A 21 -25.11 -39.34 16.05
C ALA A 21 -24.38 -38.62 17.18
N ARG A 22 -23.04 -38.58 17.16
CA ARG A 22 -22.22 -37.81 18.12
C ARG A 22 -22.42 -36.32 17.92
N THR A 23 -22.33 -35.81 16.70
CA THR A 23 -22.56 -34.42 16.36
C THR A 23 -23.98 -34.00 16.71
N LEU A 24 -24.98 -34.81 16.37
CA LEU A 24 -26.38 -34.51 16.69
C LEU A 24 -26.63 -34.46 18.22
N ARG A 25 -25.97 -35.33 19.01
CA ARG A 25 -26.05 -35.25 20.49
C ARG A 25 -25.45 -33.95 21.00
N PHE A 26 -24.30 -33.55 20.44
CA PHE A 26 -23.64 -32.29 20.78
C PHE A 26 -24.57 -31.11 20.46
N TRP A 27 -25.06 -31.00 19.23
CA TRP A 27 -26.01 -29.94 18.83
C TRP A 27 -27.29 -29.92 19.68
N SER A 28 -27.77 -31.11 20.08
CA SER A 28 -28.94 -31.21 20.95
C SER A 28 -28.66 -30.80 22.40
N ASN A 29 -27.44 -31.02 22.88
CA ASN A 29 -27.01 -30.57 24.23
C ASN A 29 -26.83 -29.06 24.28
N GLU A 30 -26.26 -28.47 23.22
CA GLU A 30 -26.11 -27.03 23.05
C GLU A 30 -27.42 -26.30 22.71
N GLY A 31 -28.55 -27.00 22.61
CA GLY A 31 -29.84 -26.39 22.30
C GLY A 31 -30.03 -26.02 20.82
N VAL A 32 -29.04 -26.24 19.98
CA VAL A 32 -29.10 -25.93 18.54
C VAL A 32 -30.18 -26.75 17.84
N VAL A 33 -30.31 -28.03 18.18
CA VAL A 33 -31.35 -28.95 17.70
C VAL A 33 -32.08 -29.59 18.90
N PRO A 34 -33.01 -28.88 19.53
CA PRO A 34 -33.72 -29.40 20.65
C PRO A 34 -34.60 -30.64 20.23
N PRO A 35 -34.74 -31.64 21.09
CA PRO A 35 -35.65 -32.75 20.83
C PRO A 35 -37.10 -32.28 20.89
N ALA A 36 -37.95 -32.80 19.99
CA ALA A 36 -39.40 -32.57 20.01
C ALA A 36 -40.09 -33.26 21.20
N GLY A 37 -39.44 -34.32 21.75
CA GLY A 37 -39.96 -35.04 22.87
C GLY A 37 -38.99 -36.12 23.40
N ARG A 38 -39.46 -36.93 24.33
CA ARG A 38 -38.73 -38.09 24.88
C ARG A 38 -39.64 -39.30 24.98
N THR A 39 -39.08 -40.49 24.81
CA THR A 39 -39.80 -41.75 25.10
C THR A 39 -40.02 -41.91 26.60
N ALA A 40 -40.89 -42.84 26.99
CA ALA A 40 -41.08 -43.26 28.39
C ALA A 40 -39.75 -43.72 29.04
N SER A 41 -38.79 -44.22 28.22
CA SER A 41 -37.44 -44.62 28.65
C SER A 41 -36.43 -43.47 28.63
N GLY A 42 -36.85 -42.20 28.37
CA GLY A 42 -36.01 -41.01 28.41
C GLY A 42 -35.21 -40.71 27.12
N TYR A 43 -35.32 -41.52 26.07
CA TYR A 43 -34.62 -41.28 24.79
C TYR A 43 -35.22 -40.09 24.06
N ARG A 44 -34.35 -39.27 23.46
CA ARG A 44 -34.75 -38.10 22.68
C ARG A 44 -35.41 -38.48 21.39
N LEU A 45 -36.51 -37.79 21.07
CA LEU A 45 -37.25 -37.94 19.85
C LEU A 45 -37.25 -36.65 19.05
N TYR A 46 -37.20 -36.76 17.73
CA TYR A 46 -37.06 -35.64 16.78
C TYR A 46 -38.16 -35.78 15.71
N ASP A 47 -38.72 -34.64 15.32
CA ASP A 47 -39.80 -34.55 14.30
C ASP A 47 -39.25 -34.05 12.94
N ALA A 48 -40.14 -33.79 12.00
CA ALA A 48 -39.78 -33.22 10.72
C ALA A 48 -39.17 -31.83 10.82
N ALA A 49 -39.59 -31.00 11.77
CA ALA A 49 -39.02 -29.70 12.03
C ALA A 49 -37.56 -29.78 12.52
N SER A 50 -37.29 -30.81 13.36
CA SER A 50 -35.90 -31.09 13.78
C SER A 50 -35.02 -31.52 12.61
N VAL A 51 -35.53 -32.25 11.62
CA VAL A 51 -34.79 -32.59 10.39
C VAL A 51 -34.45 -31.34 9.61
N ALA A 52 -35.42 -30.48 9.33
CA ALA A 52 -35.19 -29.23 8.61
C ALA A 52 -34.19 -28.33 9.33
N ARG A 53 -34.26 -28.28 10.66
CA ARG A 53 -33.31 -27.52 11.49
C ARG A 53 -31.89 -28.08 11.41
N VAL A 54 -31.71 -29.42 11.38
CA VAL A 54 -30.40 -30.07 11.17
C VAL A 54 -29.81 -29.67 9.82
N GLU A 55 -30.61 -29.71 8.75
CA GLU A 55 -30.16 -29.34 7.41
C GLU A 55 -29.74 -27.88 7.35
N LEU A 56 -30.51 -26.98 7.97
CA LEU A 56 -30.13 -25.55 8.05
C LEU A 56 -28.82 -25.35 8.83
N VAL A 57 -28.69 -25.98 9.99
CA VAL A 57 -27.44 -25.91 10.80
C VAL A 57 -26.25 -26.43 10.00
N ARG A 58 -26.40 -27.54 9.26
CA ARG A 58 -25.37 -28.09 8.41
C ARG A 58 -24.92 -27.07 7.37
N THR A 59 -25.87 -26.51 6.60
CA THR A 59 -25.58 -25.51 5.56
C THR A 59 -24.82 -24.30 6.13
N LEU A 60 -25.26 -23.75 7.26
CA LEU A 60 -24.60 -22.63 7.90
C LEU A 60 -23.17 -22.96 8.35
N ARG A 61 -22.96 -24.18 8.87
CA ARG A 61 -21.63 -24.67 9.27
C ARG A 61 -20.69 -24.92 8.07
N GLU A 62 -21.23 -25.41 6.95
CA GLU A 62 -20.47 -25.58 5.70
C GLU A 62 -20.02 -24.23 5.11
N LEU A 63 -20.78 -23.16 5.34
CA LEU A 63 -20.40 -21.79 5.02
C LEU A 63 -19.36 -21.19 5.99
N GLY A 64 -18.96 -21.94 7.04
CA GLY A 64 -17.92 -21.51 7.98
C GLY A 64 -18.43 -20.75 9.22
N LEU A 65 -19.74 -20.54 9.38
CA LEU A 65 -20.30 -19.85 10.53
C LEU A 65 -20.02 -20.62 11.84
N GLY A 66 -19.70 -19.91 12.91
CA GLY A 66 -19.56 -20.44 14.25
C GLY A 66 -20.87 -21.03 14.77
N LEU A 67 -20.81 -21.98 15.72
CA LEU A 67 -22.04 -22.55 16.30
C LEU A 67 -22.83 -21.48 17.08
N ASP A 68 -22.14 -20.56 17.75
CA ASP A 68 -22.75 -19.44 18.47
C ASP A 68 -23.56 -18.53 17.55
N ASP A 69 -23.00 -18.24 16.35
CA ASP A 69 -23.70 -17.43 15.32
C ASP A 69 -24.93 -18.16 14.80
N VAL A 70 -24.80 -19.48 14.58
CA VAL A 70 -25.95 -20.32 14.19
C VAL A 70 -27.04 -20.27 15.26
N CYS A 71 -26.68 -20.38 16.56
CA CYS A 71 -27.62 -20.26 17.66
C CYS A 71 -28.32 -18.89 17.65
N ARG A 72 -27.56 -17.79 17.52
CA ARG A 72 -28.11 -16.42 17.48
C ARG A 72 -29.16 -16.25 16.39
N VAL A 73 -28.90 -16.80 15.19
CA VAL A 73 -29.85 -16.77 14.08
C VAL A 73 -31.11 -17.61 14.40
N LEU A 74 -30.93 -18.86 14.88
CA LEU A 74 -32.03 -19.77 15.17
C LEU A 74 -32.93 -19.30 16.31
N GLU A 75 -32.40 -18.51 17.23
CA GLU A 75 -33.12 -17.90 18.35
C GLU A 75 -33.71 -16.52 18.03
N GLY A 76 -33.52 -16.03 16.80
CA GLY A 76 -34.01 -14.70 16.37
C GLY A 76 -33.29 -13.54 17.03
N ARG A 77 -32.12 -13.76 17.63
CA ARG A 77 -31.28 -12.72 18.24
C ARG A 77 -30.44 -11.92 17.24
N ALA A 78 -30.29 -12.45 16.02
CA ALA A 78 -29.68 -11.81 14.86
C ALA A 78 -30.35 -12.33 13.59
N THR A 79 -30.37 -11.51 12.56
CA THR A 79 -30.80 -11.98 11.24
C THR A 79 -29.65 -12.76 10.58
N PHE A 80 -30.00 -13.65 9.66
CA PHE A 80 -28.98 -14.35 8.85
C PHE A 80 -28.13 -13.35 8.05
N ALA A 81 -28.74 -12.28 7.53
CA ALA A 81 -28.02 -11.24 6.77
C ALA A 81 -26.93 -10.57 7.62
N GLU A 82 -27.26 -10.13 8.84
CA GLU A 82 -26.27 -9.49 9.74
C GLU A 82 -25.09 -10.41 10.06
N VAL A 83 -25.35 -11.69 10.31
CA VAL A 83 -24.29 -12.67 10.59
C VAL A 83 -23.47 -12.96 9.34
N ALA A 84 -24.11 -13.08 8.18
CA ALA A 84 -23.43 -13.29 6.90
C ALA A 84 -22.53 -12.08 6.55
N ASP A 85 -23.02 -10.87 6.70
CA ASP A 85 -22.25 -9.64 6.44
C ASP A 85 -21.02 -9.55 7.36
N ALA A 86 -21.18 -9.84 8.65
CA ALA A 86 -20.06 -9.86 9.59
C ALA A 86 -19.04 -10.95 9.23
N HIS A 87 -19.49 -12.12 8.78
CA HIS A 87 -18.62 -13.22 8.38
C HIS A 87 -17.87 -12.91 7.09
N VAL A 88 -18.53 -12.31 6.09
CA VAL A 88 -17.90 -11.83 4.85
C VAL A 88 -16.81 -10.80 5.18
N ALA A 89 -17.12 -9.82 6.04
CA ALA A 89 -16.12 -8.82 6.45
C ALA A 89 -14.89 -9.46 7.14
N ALA A 90 -15.11 -10.49 7.97
CA ALA A 90 -14.03 -11.23 8.61
C ALA A 90 -13.18 -12.03 7.59
N LEU A 91 -13.83 -12.69 6.61
CA LEU A 91 -13.14 -13.39 5.52
C LEU A 91 -12.34 -12.43 4.66
N ASP A 92 -12.89 -11.27 4.31
CA ASP A 92 -12.17 -10.25 3.55
C ASP A 92 -10.94 -9.74 4.29
N ALA A 93 -11.05 -9.52 5.61
CA ALA A 93 -9.89 -9.15 6.44
C ALA A 93 -8.83 -10.27 6.47
N GLN A 94 -9.24 -11.54 6.54
CA GLN A 94 -8.33 -12.67 6.48
C GLN A 94 -7.65 -12.81 5.12
N ILE A 95 -8.40 -12.64 4.03
CA ILE A 95 -7.87 -12.64 2.66
C ILE A 95 -6.83 -11.54 2.49
N ARG A 96 -7.11 -10.31 2.95
CA ARG A 96 -6.13 -9.20 2.93
C ARG A 96 -4.87 -9.56 3.69
N SER A 97 -4.98 -10.10 4.90
CA SER A 97 -3.83 -10.54 5.70
C SER A 97 -2.99 -11.62 5.02
N LEU A 98 -3.63 -12.60 4.38
CA LEU A 98 -2.96 -13.66 3.63
C LEU A 98 -2.27 -13.14 2.38
N LYS A 99 -2.87 -12.20 1.63
CA LYS A 99 -2.27 -11.53 0.47
C LYS A 99 -0.99 -10.80 0.88
N VAL A 100 -1.01 -10.04 1.97
CA VAL A 100 0.17 -9.36 2.53
C VAL A 100 1.25 -10.36 2.93
N SER A 101 0.91 -11.41 3.66
CA SER A 101 1.87 -12.45 4.08
C SER A 101 2.52 -13.14 2.88
N ARG A 102 1.74 -13.43 1.83
CA ARG A 102 2.25 -14.01 0.58
C ARG A 102 3.22 -13.06 -0.13
N ALA A 103 2.91 -11.76 -0.17
CA ALA A 103 3.77 -10.75 -0.79
C ALA A 103 5.12 -10.66 -0.07
N VAL A 104 5.13 -10.59 1.27
CA VAL A 104 6.36 -10.61 2.09
C VAL A 104 7.19 -11.86 1.81
N LEU A 105 6.59 -13.05 1.85
CA LEU A 105 7.29 -14.30 1.58
C LEU A 105 7.85 -14.37 0.16
N SER A 106 7.13 -13.84 -0.84
CA SER A 106 7.62 -13.74 -2.21
C SER A 106 8.86 -12.85 -2.31
N THR A 107 8.86 -11.70 -1.63
CA THR A 107 10.00 -10.77 -1.58
C THR A 107 11.21 -11.40 -0.88
N VAL A 108 10.99 -12.03 0.28
CA VAL A 108 12.06 -12.77 1.02
C VAL A 108 12.71 -13.84 0.15
N SER A 109 11.89 -14.62 -0.58
CA SER A 109 12.36 -15.65 -1.49
C SER A 109 13.22 -15.09 -2.63
N LYS A 110 12.79 -13.96 -3.23
CA LYS A 110 13.50 -13.30 -4.34
C LYS A 110 14.82 -12.66 -3.89
N ARG A 111 14.82 -11.99 -2.74
CA ARG A 111 15.98 -11.21 -2.23
C ARG A 111 16.97 -12.01 -1.41
N ARG A 112 16.63 -13.25 -1.01
CA ARG A 112 17.42 -14.07 -0.05
C ARG A 112 17.70 -13.30 1.24
N SER A 113 16.69 -12.60 1.74
CA SER A 113 16.81 -11.70 2.89
C SER A 113 17.19 -12.44 4.16
N THR A 114 17.91 -11.75 5.05
CA THR A 114 18.24 -12.25 6.39
C THR A 114 16.98 -12.37 7.26
N THR A 115 17.12 -13.05 8.41
CA THR A 115 16.02 -13.19 9.39
C THR A 115 15.56 -11.82 9.93
N GLU A 116 16.51 -10.92 10.17
CA GLU A 116 16.25 -9.57 10.71
C GLU A 116 15.53 -8.71 9.66
N GLU A 117 16.00 -8.71 8.42
CA GLU A 117 15.33 -8.03 7.31
C GLU A 117 13.91 -8.58 7.09
N THR A 118 13.72 -9.90 7.18
CA THR A 118 12.42 -10.54 7.08
C THR A 118 11.47 -10.10 8.19
N ALA A 119 11.97 -9.98 9.43
CA ALA A 119 11.18 -9.49 10.56
C ALA A 119 10.74 -8.03 10.38
N LEU A 120 11.63 -7.19 9.88
CA LEU A 120 11.32 -5.79 9.55
C LEU A 120 10.27 -5.70 8.43
N MET A 121 10.48 -6.43 7.33
CA MET A 121 9.54 -6.50 6.20
C MET A 121 8.14 -6.92 6.65
N ASN A 122 8.04 -7.98 7.47
CA ASN A 122 6.76 -8.45 7.98
C ASN A 122 6.07 -7.41 8.87
N ARG A 123 6.83 -6.67 9.69
CA ARG A 123 6.31 -5.59 10.52
C ARG A 123 5.74 -4.46 9.66
N LEU A 124 6.52 -3.95 8.71
CA LEU A 124 6.11 -2.84 7.83
C LEU A 124 4.92 -3.21 6.93
N ALA A 125 4.88 -4.45 6.46
CA ALA A 125 3.79 -4.93 5.63
C ALA A 125 2.46 -5.12 6.41
N ARG A 126 2.52 -5.34 7.73
CA ARG A 126 1.34 -5.54 8.58
C ARG A 126 0.80 -4.27 9.23
N LEU A 127 1.43 -3.13 9.00
CA LEU A 127 0.90 -1.85 9.48
C LEU A 127 -0.53 -1.62 8.98
N SER A 128 -1.37 -1.11 9.85
CA SER A 128 -2.71 -0.64 9.47
C SER A 128 -2.60 0.56 8.51
N ALA A 129 -3.69 0.88 7.81
CA ALA A 129 -3.73 2.06 6.95
C ALA A 129 -3.41 3.35 7.73
N THR A 130 -3.91 3.46 8.97
CA THR A 130 -3.65 4.60 9.85
C THR A 130 -2.16 4.73 10.19
N GLU A 131 -1.50 3.63 10.56
CA GLU A 131 -0.06 3.64 10.87
C GLU A 131 0.78 3.96 9.64
N ARG A 132 0.40 3.45 8.46
CA ARG A 132 1.09 3.78 7.20
C ARG A 132 0.95 5.26 6.85
N LEU A 133 -0.24 5.82 6.97
CA LEU A 133 -0.47 7.25 6.76
C LEU A 133 0.32 8.10 7.74
N GLN A 134 0.38 7.72 9.01
CA GLN A 134 1.17 8.43 10.03
C GLN A 134 2.65 8.51 9.65
N ILE A 135 3.27 7.41 9.19
CA ILE A 135 4.67 7.39 8.73
C ILE A 135 4.89 8.40 7.59
N ILE A 136 3.97 8.47 6.65
CA ILE A 136 4.05 9.39 5.51
C ILE A 136 3.82 10.84 5.95
N ASP A 137 2.86 11.08 6.83
CA ASP A 137 2.55 12.43 7.30
C ASP A 137 3.67 12.98 8.19
N ASP A 138 4.28 12.16 9.06
CA ASP A 138 5.47 12.52 9.82
C ASP A 138 6.65 12.88 8.91
N PHE A 139 6.87 12.09 7.85
CA PHE A 139 7.88 12.39 6.85
C PHE A 139 7.60 13.73 6.15
N LYS A 140 6.36 13.94 5.66
CA LYS A 140 5.98 15.21 5.02
C LYS A 140 6.16 16.40 5.96
N ALA A 141 5.71 16.28 7.21
CA ALA A 141 5.85 17.35 8.21
C ALA A 141 7.32 17.72 8.44
N ASP A 142 8.19 16.73 8.49
CA ASP A 142 9.63 16.94 8.70
C ASP A 142 10.30 17.59 7.48
N VAL A 143 10.09 17.06 6.28
CA VAL A 143 10.82 17.53 5.09
C VAL A 143 10.26 18.83 4.51
N TYR A 144 8.98 19.12 4.66
CA TYR A 144 8.34 20.36 4.19
C TYR A 144 8.15 21.41 5.27
N GLY A 145 8.24 21.04 6.56
CA GLY A 145 8.00 21.94 7.69
C GLY A 145 8.86 23.19 7.65
N GLY A 146 8.25 24.37 7.67
CA GLY A 146 8.93 25.67 7.66
C GLY A 146 9.58 26.09 6.34
N LEU A 147 9.38 25.32 5.25
CA LEU A 147 9.81 25.75 3.91
C LEU A 147 8.80 26.73 3.31
N ASP A 148 9.31 27.70 2.54
CA ASP A 148 8.50 28.56 1.69
C ASP A 148 8.08 27.77 0.44
N ILE A 149 6.85 27.26 0.47
CA ILE A 149 6.29 26.40 -0.57
C ILE A 149 5.16 27.13 -1.26
N GLU A 150 5.18 27.13 -2.59
CA GLU A 150 4.10 27.68 -3.40
C GLU A 150 2.75 27.04 -2.99
N PRO A 151 1.66 27.85 -2.81
CA PRO A 151 0.40 27.36 -2.26
C PRO A 151 -0.20 26.15 -2.99
N THR A 152 -0.16 26.13 -4.33
CA THR A 152 -0.72 25.01 -5.11
C THR A 152 0.09 23.73 -4.95
N LEU A 153 1.40 23.84 -4.74
CA LEU A 153 2.26 22.70 -4.43
C LEU A 153 1.98 22.19 -3.01
N ARG A 154 1.81 23.11 -2.05
CA ARG A 154 1.45 22.77 -0.67
C ARG A 154 0.17 21.97 -0.60
N ASP A 155 -0.88 22.40 -1.31
CA ASP A 155 -2.16 21.70 -1.37
C ASP A 155 -2.00 20.32 -2.00
N ARG A 156 -1.26 20.21 -3.10
CA ARG A 156 -0.95 18.91 -3.74
C ARG A 156 -0.22 17.95 -2.81
N VAL A 157 0.77 18.43 -2.07
CA VAL A 157 1.53 17.60 -1.11
C VAL A 157 0.63 17.14 0.03
N ARG A 158 -0.23 18.03 0.54
CA ARG A 158 -1.19 17.70 1.59
C ARG A 158 -2.17 16.62 1.11
N ASP A 159 -2.72 16.77 -0.09
CA ASP A 159 -3.75 15.91 -0.62
C ASP A 159 -3.20 14.61 -1.24
N LEU A 160 -1.88 14.54 -1.45
CA LEU A 160 -1.20 13.35 -1.97
C LEU A 160 -1.28 12.22 -0.94
N ARG A 161 -2.19 11.28 -1.17
CA ARG A 161 -2.24 10.04 -0.40
C ARG A 161 -1.25 9.02 -0.95
N ILE A 162 -0.39 8.53 -0.06
CA ILE A 162 0.56 7.45 -0.36
C ILE A 162 0.20 6.30 0.57
N ASP A 163 -0.58 5.37 0.06
CA ASP A 163 -1.03 4.19 0.79
C ASP A 163 -1.20 3.01 -0.16
N LEU A 164 -1.19 1.81 0.40
CA LEU A 164 -1.50 0.59 -0.34
C LEU A 164 -3.01 0.53 -0.63
N PRO A 165 -3.41 0.03 -1.80
CA PRO A 165 -4.81 -0.28 -2.07
C PRO A 165 -5.31 -1.43 -1.17
N ASP A 166 -6.63 -1.63 -1.12
CA ASP A 166 -7.24 -2.72 -0.33
C ASP A 166 -6.74 -4.11 -0.76
N GLU A 167 -6.43 -4.27 -2.04
CA GLU A 167 -5.86 -5.50 -2.61
C GLU A 167 -4.49 -5.24 -3.24
N PRO A 168 -3.43 -5.09 -2.42
CA PRO A 168 -2.11 -4.77 -2.95
C PRO A 168 -1.48 -5.96 -3.67
N THR A 169 -0.79 -5.68 -4.77
CA THR A 169 0.07 -6.68 -5.42
C THR A 169 1.35 -6.90 -4.61
N PRO A 170 2.07 -8.03 -4.83
CA PRO A 170 3.38 -8.25 -4.20
C PRO A 170 4.38 -7.12 -4.48
N GLU A 171 4.36 -6.57 -5.69
CA GLU A 171 5.24 -5.47 -6.11
C GLU A 171 4.92 -4.16 -5.37
N GLN A 172 3.63 -3.91 -5.08
CA GLN A 172 3.21 -2.75 -4.29
C GLN A 172 3.61 -2.89 -2.83
N VAL A 173 3.47 -4.09 -2.25
CA VAL A 173 3.92 -4.35 -0.86
C VAL A 173 5.44 -4.23 -0.74
N ASP A 174 6.19 -4.74 -1.72
CA ASP A 174 7.65 -4.60 -1.75
C ASP A 174 8.07 -3.12 -1.86
N ALA A 175 7.43 -2.36 -2.74
CA ALA A 175 7.65 -0.92 -2.87
C ALA A 175 7.29 -0.16 -1.59
N TRP A 176 6.21 -0.54 -0.89
CA TRP A 176 5.84 0.05 0.40
C TRP A 176 6.90 -0.21 1.47
N ILE A 177 7.40 -1.43 1.60
CA ILE A 177 8.44 -1.79 2.59
C ILE A 177 9.69 -0.95 2.35
N GLU A 178 10.11 -0.83 1.08
CA GLU A 178 11.28 -0.04 0.71
C GLU A 178 11.04 1.46 0.97
N LEU A 179 9.87 1.99 0.60
CA LEU A 179 9.48 3.37 0.86
C LEU A 179 9.45 3.69 2.35
N ALA A 180 8.80 2.84 3.15
CA ALA A 180 8.69 3.03 4.59
C ALA A 180 10.05 3.01 5.28
N GLY A 181 10.98 2.17 4.82
CA GLY A 181 12.36 2.17 5.30
C GLY A 181 13.08 3.47 4.92
N LEU A 182 12.93 3.91 3.68
CA LEU A 182 13.58 5.12 3.16
C LEU A 182 13.09 6.38 3.88
N VAL A 183 11.78 6.57 4.04
CA VAL A 183 11.22 7.79 4.67
C VAL A 183 11.43 7.84 6.19
N GLN A 184 11.83 6.75 6.81
CA GLN A 184 12.21 6.72 8.24
C GLN A 184 13.71 6.95 8.45
N ASP A 185 14.55 6.92 7.41
CA ASP A 185 15.96 7.20 7.49
C ASP A 185 16.21 8.70 7.73
N PRO A 186 16.82 9.10 8.86
CA PRO A 186 17.10 10.51 9.15
C PRO A 186 18.02 11.18 8.13
N GLN A 187 18.96 10.43 7.55
CA GLN A 187 19.87 10.97 6.53
C GLN A 187 19.13 11.24 5.23
N PHE A 188 18.24 10.35 4.82
CA PHE A 188 17.37 10.58 3.67
C PHE A 188 16.48 11.81 3.87
N ARG A 189 15.85 11.95 5.04
CA ARG A 189 15.02 13.12 5.37
C ARG A 189 15.81 14.42 5.27
N ALA A 190 17.02 14.44 5.80
CA ALA A 190 17.88 15.64 5.75
C ALA A 190 18.24 16.01 4.30
N ARG A 191 18.66 15.06 3.47
CA ARG A 191 18.96 15.28 2.05
C ARG A 191 17.72 15.71 1.26
N MET A 192 16.57 15.04 1.48
CA MET A 192 15.31 15.39 0.84
C MET A 192 14.86 16.80 1.22
N ARG A 193 15.03 17.22 2.47
CA ARG A 193 14.72 18.58 2.91
C ARG A 193 15.59 19.60 2.20
N THR A 194 16.90 19.36 2.04
CA THR A 194 17.81 20.22 1.27
C THR A 194 17.36 20.34 -0.19
N PHE A 195 17.04 19.22 -0.83
CA PHE A 195 16.51 19.20 -2.20
C PHE A 195 15.22 20.02 -2.32
N LEU A 196 14.27 19.83 -1.39
CA LEU A 196 13.00 20.56 -1.40
C LEU A 196 13.20 22.05 -1.16
N ALA A 197 14.08 22.45 -0.25
CA ALA A 197 14.38 23.87 0.01
C ALA A 197 14.89 24.60 -1.25
N LEU A 198 15.61 23.92 -2.13
CA LEU A 198 16.10 24.47 -3.39
C LEU A 198 15.06 24.45 -4.53
N ASN A 199 14.09 23.53 -4.46
CA ASN A 199 13.19 23.25 -5.58
C ASN A 199 11.71 23.61 -5.34
N THR A 200 11.31 24.03 -4.13
CA THR A 200 9.92 24.38 -3.79
C THR A 200 9.61 25.88 -3.69
N PRO A 201 10.56 26.84 -3.68
CA PRO A 201 10.21 28.24 -3.66
C PRO A 201 9.31 28.62 -4.83
N ALA A 202 8.45 29.62 -4.61
CA ALA A 202 7.57 30.14 -5.64
C ALA A 202 8.36 30.50 -6.91
N PRO A 203 7.84 30.17 -8.10
CA PRO A 203 8.49 30.57 -9.34
C PRO A 203 8.60 32.08 -9.43
N GLY A 204 9.70 32.56 -10.01
CA GLY A 204 9.90 33.98 -10.25
C GLY A 204 8.84 34.58 -11.19
N PRO A 205 8.77 35.91 -11.32
CA PRO A 205 7.82 36.58 -12.18
C PRO A 205 7.85 36.01 -13.61
N GLY A 206 6.69 35.61 -14.14
CA GLY A 206 6.54 35.07 -15.48
C GLY A 206 6.71 33.56 -15.64
N GLN A 207 6.97 32.83 -14.58
CA GLN A 207 7.00 31.37 -14.60
C GLN A 207 5.67 30.78 -14.08
N PRO A 208 5.11 29.74 -14.74
CA PRO A 208 3.87 29.12 -14.26
C PRO A 208 4.08 28.37 -12.94
N PRO A 209 3.05 28.27 -12.08
CA PRO A 209 3.10 27.49 -10.86
C PRO A 209 3.56 26.05 -11.13
N GLY A 210 4.52 25.55 -10.35
CA GLY A 210 5.08 24.21 -10.53
C GLY A 210 6.04 24.07 -11.74
N ALA A 211 6.48 25.17 -12.34
CA ALA A 211 7.39 25.21 -13.48
C ALA A 211 8.66 24.38 -13.28
N ARG A 212 9.20 24.34 -12.05
CA ARG A 212 10.41 23.54 -11.78
C ARG A 212 10.18 22.03 -11.89
N ILE A 213 9.00 21.53 -11.54
CA ILE A 213 8.63 20.13 -11.71
C ILE A 213 8.35 19.83 -13.20
N TRP A 214 7.76 20.78 -13.93
CA TRP A 214 7.54 20.69 -15.38
C TRP A 214 8.85 20.72 -16.16
N TRP A 215 9.76 21.57 -15.76
CA TRP A 215 11.10 21.66 -16.33
C TRP A 215 11.86 20.35 -16.23
N ALA A 216 11.80 19.69 -15.08
CA ALA A 216 12.50 18.42 -14.91
C ALA A 216 12.10 17.40 -15.98
N ARG A 217 10.81 17.26 -16.30
CA ARG A 217 10.36 16.28 -17.30
C ARG A 217 10.77 16.65 -18.74
N GLN A 218 10.63 17.92 -19.11
CA GLN A 218 11.01 18.39 -20.44
C GLN A 218 12.53 18.29 -20.65
N ILE A 219 13.30 18.68 -19.65
CA ILE A 219 14.76 18.58 -19.63
C ILE A 219 15.21 17.12 -19.75
N VAL A 220 14.62 16.23 -18.94
CA VAL A 220 14.93 14.80 -18.97
C VAL A 220 14.72 14.24 -20.35
N ASN A 221 13.61 14.56 -21.03
CA ASN A 221 13.33 14.09 -22.38
C ASN A 221 14.38 14.61 -23.40
N SER A 222 14.75 15.90 -23.31
CA SER A 222 15.76 16.47 -24.20
C SER A 222 17.15 15.87 -23.97
N VAL A 223 17.48 15.57 -22.72
CA VAL A 223 18.75 14.90 -22.38
C VAL A 223 18.75 13.44 -22.82
N ALA A 224 17.62 12.73 -22.65
CA ALA A 224 17.48 11.37 -23.14
C ALA A 224 17.68 11.30 -24.65
N GLU A 225 17.06 12.21 -25.40
CA GLU A 225 17.23 12.33 -26.86
C GLU A 225 18.69 12.64 -27.24
N ALA A 226 19.36 13.53 -26.52
CA ALA A 226 20.77 13.84 -26.76
C ALA A 226 21.66 12.61 -26.52
N ARG A 227 21.43 11.85 -25.45
CA ARG A 227 22.16 10.60 -25.16
C ARG A 227 21.91 9.53 -26.23
N ASP A 228 20.67 9.37 -26.67
CA ASP A 228 20.31 8.41 -27.71
C ASP A 228 20.99 8.77 -29.06
N ASN A 229 21.23 10.05 -29.29
CA ASN A 229 22.02 10.54 -30.42
C ASN A 229 23.54 10.47 -30.18
N GLY A 230 24.00 9.92 -29.08
CA GLY A 230 25.42 9.70 -28.77
C GLY A 230 26.16 10.97 -28.32
N ILE A 231 25.47 12.05 -27.94
CA ILE A 231 26.09 13.31 -27.48
C ILE A 231 26.64 13.11 -26.07
N SER A 232 27.95 13.35 -25.92
CA SER A 232 28.60 13.35 -24.61
C SER A 232 28.42 14.69 -23.87
N PRO A 233 28.43 14.68 -22.48
CA PRO A 233 28.19 15.89 -21.72
C PRO A 233 29.26 16.98 -21.87
N ASP A 234 30.43 16.66 -22.40
CA ASP A 234 31.59 17.53 -22.64
C ASP A 234 31.64 18.09 -24.07
N GLU A 235 30.72 17.69 -24.96
CA GLU A 235 30.69 18.14 -26.34
C GLU A 235 30.01 19.53 -26.47
N PRO A 236 30.38 20.32 -27.53
CA PRO A 236 29.72 21.60 -27.81
C PRO A 236 28.20 21.51 -27.94
N ALA A 237 27.70 20.42 -28.54
CA ALA A 237 26.25 20.18 -28.66
C ALA A 237 25.53 20.10 -27.29
N ALA A 238 26.19 19.62 -26.24
CA ALA A 238 25.64 19.64 -24.90
C ALA A 238 25.56 21.08 -24.35
N ALA A 239 26.55 21.91 -24.64
CA ALA A 239 26.52 23.33 -24.25
C ALA A 239 25.37 24.08 -24.95
N ASP A 240 25.13 23.80 -26.22
CA ASP A 240 24.02 24.39 -27.01
C ASP A 240 22.65 23.92 -26.44
N LEU A 241 22.53 22.66 -26.08
CA LEU A 241 21.34 22.13 -25.40
C LEU A 241 21.06 22.85 -24.07
N ILE A 242 22.08 23.04 -23.24
CA ILE A 242 21.96 23.74 -21.96
C ILE A 242 21.57 25.21 -22.18
N ALA A 243 22.22 25.90 -23.13
CA ALA A 243 21.92 27.29 -23.43
C ALA A 243 20.48 27.46 -23.97
N THR A 244 20.01 26.55 -24.80
CA THR A 244 18.63 26.54 -25.31
C THR A 244 17.62 26.26 -24.21
N THR A 245 17.95 25.32 -23.28
CA THR A 245 17.03 24.86 -22.22
C THR A 245 16.92 25.86 -21.08
N PHE A 246 18.03 26.41 -20.62
CA PHE A 246 18.09 27.26 -19.43
C PHE A 246 18.18 28.76 -19.74
N GLY A 247 18.59 29.14 -20.95
CA GLY A 247 18.68 30.54 -21.37
C GLY A 247 19.55 31.36 -20.42
N ILE A 248 18.92 32.38 -19.78
CA ILE A 248 19.60 33.31 -18.86
C ILE A 248 19.56 32.83 -17.39
N ALA A 249 19.16 31.60 -17.12
CA ALA A 249 19.08 31.09 -15.76
C ALA A 249 20.46 31.01 -15.11
N ASP A 250 20.52 31.18 -13.77
CA ASP A 250 21.72 30.93 -13.01
C ASP A 250 22.07 29.44 -12.98
N LEU A 251 23.01 29.05 -13.82
CA LEU A 251 23.43 27.64 -13.95
C LEU A 251 24.04 27.11 -12.65
N THR A 252 24.60 27.95 -11.78
CA THR A 252 25.09 27.52 -10.46
C THR A 252 23.94 27.08 -9.58
N ALA A 253 22.85 27.83 -9.56
CA ALA A 253 21.64 27.46 -8.82
C ALA A 253 20.96 26.22 -9.40
N VAL A 254 20.94 26.10 -10.75
CA VAL A 254 20.41 24.90 -11.42
C VAL A 254 21.23 23.66 -11.05
N LEU A 255 22.55 23.76 -11.11
CA LEU A 255 23.45 22.66 -10.75
C LEU A 255 23.26 22.25 -9.28
N ALA A 256 23.21 23.19 -8.36
CA ALA A 256 22.98 22.90 -6.95
C ALA A 256 21.63 22.18 -6.72
N SER A 257 20.59 22.60 -7.44
CA SER A 257 19.27 21.95 -7.38
C SER A 257 19.28 20.51 -7.92
N LEU A 258 20.00 20.26 -9.02
CA LEU A 258 20.14 18.92 -9.61
C LEU A 258 20.95 17.99 -8.70
N GLU A 259 22.10 18.47 -8.19
CA GLU A 259 22.97 17.69 -7.29
C GLU A 259 22.23 17.32 -6.01
N ALA A 260 21.51 18.26 -5.40
CA ALA A 260 20.68 17.97 -4.23
C ALA A 260 19.61 16.91 -4.50
N GLY A 261 19.01 16.89 -5.71
CA GLY A 261 18.05 15.87 -6.11
C GLY A 261 18.67 14.48 -6.30
N ILE A 262 19.86 14.44 -6.87
CA ILE A 262 20.63 13.20 -7.05
C ILE A 262 21.06 12.65 -5.68
N ASP A 263 21.61 13.51 -4.82
CA ASP A 263 22.05 13.14 -3.47
C ASP A 263 20.88 12.68 -2.58
N ALA A 264 19.71 13.26 -2.79
CA ALA A 264 18.50 12.90 -2.05
C ALA A 264 17.80 11.63 -2.56
N ASP A 265 18.34 10.93 -3.55
CA ASP A 265 17.63 9.80 -4.18
C ASP A 265 16.16 10.14 -4.56
N ALA A 266 15.92 11.39 -5.01
CA ALA A 266 14.56 11.89 -5.25
C ALA A 266 13.80 11.08 -6.32
N GLU A 267 14.49 10.57 -7.33
CA GLU A 267 13.93 9.71 -8.37
C GLU A 267 13.52 8.34 -7.80
N ARG A 268 14.33 7.75 -6.95
CA ARG A 268 13.99 6.51 -6.25
C ARG A 268 12.75 6.68 -5.38
N TYR A 269 12.69 7.75 -4.59
CA TYR A 269 11.50 8.07 -3.79
C TYR A 269 10.26 8.20 -4.68
N ARG A 270 10.35 8.97 -5.78
CA ARG A 270 9.25 9.16 -6.73
C ARG A 270 8.79 7.84 -7.35
N GLY A 271 9.73 7.00 -7.77
CA GLY A 271 9.45 5.68 -8.33
C GLY A 271 8.78 4.74 -7.33
N LEU A 272 9.20 4.77 -6.05
CA LEU A 272 8.57 4.01 -4.98
C LEU A 272 7.14 4.47 -4.72
N VAL A 273 6.90 5.78 -4.63
CA VAL A 273 5.55 6.35 -4.46
C VAL A 273 4.62 5.92 -5.59
N SER A 274 5.04 6.03 -6.86
CA SER A 274 4.24 5.60 -8.01
C SER A 274 3.92 4.11 -7.98
N ARG A 275 4.89 3.26 -7.63
CA ARG A 275 4.68 1.80 -7.51
C ARG A 275 3.71 1.45 -6.39
N VAL A 276 3.82 2.08 -5.22
CA VAL A 276 2.88 1.88 -4.09
C VAL A 276 1.45 2.19 -4.52
N ARG A 277 1.26 3.29 -5.26
CA ARG A 277 -0.06 3.72 -5.75
C ARG A 277 -0.56 2.91 -6.96
N GLY A 278 0.25 2.03 -7.52
CA GLY A 278 -0.09 1.28 -8.72
C GLY A 278 -0.13 2.14 -9.99
N GLU A 279 0.50 3.30 -9.97
CA GLU A 279 0.61 4.18 -11.13
C GLU A 279 1.75 3.72 -12.04
N ARG A 280 1.60 3.93 -13.34
CA ARG A 280 2.73 3.82 -14.27
C ARG A 280 3.66 4.99 -13.99
N GLY A 281 4.72 4.74 -13.19
CA GLY A 281 5.77 5.72 -12.94
C GLY A 281 6.41 6.17 -14.25
N ALA A 282 6.84 7.43 -14.33
CA ALA A 282 7.78 7.84 -15.37
C ALA A 282 9.09 7.04 -15.19
N PRO A 283 9.84 6.78 -16.26
CA PRO A 283 11.15 6.14 -16.17
C PRO A 283 12.05 6.83 -15.14
N ASP A 284 12.97 6.07 -14.57
CA ASP A 284 14.02 6.61 -13.71
C ASP A 284 14.93 7.53 -14.55
N ALA A 285 15.02 8.79 -14.15
CA ALA A 285 15.76 9.84 -14.85
C ALA A 285 17.13 10.14 -14.18
N THR A 286 17.60 9.29 -13.29
CA THR A 286 18.84 9.53 -12.55
C THR A 286 20.05 9.68 -13.47
N GLU A 287 20.12 8.92 -14.54
CA GLU A 287 21.22 9.02 -15.51
C GLU A 287 21.16 10.31 -16.32
N GLU A 288 19.99 10.74 -16.75
CA GLU A 288 19.77 12.00 -17.45
C GLU A 288 20.14 13.20 -16.59
N LEU A 289 19.75 13.15 -15.31
CA LEU A 289 20.11 14.21 -14.36
C LEU A 289 21.62 14.26 -14.07
N ARG A 290 22.28 13.11 -13.98
CA ARG A 290 23.75 13.03 -13.83
C ARG A 290 24.47 13.54 -15.06
N TRP A 291 24.03 13.17 -16.25
CA TRP A 291 24.55 13.67 -17.52
C TRP A 291 24.46 15.20 -17.57
N LEU A 292 23.28 15.75 -17.25
CA LEU A 292 23.01 17.18 -17.24
C LEU A 292 23.89 17.91 -16.23
N ALA A 293 24.00 17.40 -14.99
CA ALA A 293 24.87 17.98 -13.97
C ALA A 293 26.35 17.99 -14.40
N THR A 294 26.79 16.94 -15.09
CA THR A 294 28.15 16.85 -15.65
C THR A 294 28.37 17.87 -16.75
N ALA A 295 27.42 18.02 -17.67
CA ALA A 295 27.48 18.98 -18.75
C ALA A 295 27.51 20.43 -18.24
N ILE A 296 26.63 20.79 -17.28
CA ILE A 296 26.61 22.13 -16.67
C ILE A 296 27.94 22.42 -15.93
N ARG A 297 28.49 21.44 -15.20
CA ARG A 297 29.77 21.60 -14.47
C ARG A 297 30.93 21.85 -15.40
N GLY A 298 30.91 21.34 -16.63
CA GLY A 298 31.92 21.56 -17.67
C GLY A 298 31.89 22.95 -18.30
N LEU A 299 30.81 23.74 -18.12
CA LEU A 299 30.69 25.06 -18.76
C LEU A 299 31.53 26.13 -18.07
N PRO A 300 32.19 27.01 -18.87
CA PRO A 300 32.88 28.16 -18.32
C PRO A 300 31.91 29.10 -17.58
N GLY A 301 32.06 29.24 -16.26
CA GLY A 301 31.24 30.13 -15.43
C GLY A 301 30.25 29.42 -14.51
N ALA A 302 30.12 28.11 -14.55
CA ALA A 302 29.32 27.31 -13.62
C ALA A 302 29.97 27.24 -12.20
N HIS A 303 31.23 27.61 -12.08
CA HIS A 303 31.93 27.73 -10.82
C HIS A 303 31.87 29.21 -10.42
N GLY A 304 31.06 29.56 -9.42
CA GLY A 304 31.02 30.94 -8.88
C GLY A 304 32.43 31.49 -8.69
N ARG A 305 32.68 32.67 -9.26
CA ARG A 305 33.91 33.38 -9.03
C ARG A 305 34.06 33.56 -7.50
N SER A 306 34.96 32.78 -6.90
CA SER A 306 35.47 33.10 -5.58
C SER A 306 35.86 34.58 -5.61
N ARG A 307 35.16 35.45 -4.87
CA ARG A 307 35.54 36.85 -4.69
C ARG A 307 36.93 36.86 -4.10
N ALA A 308 37.93 37.11 -4.95
CA ALA A 308 39.21 37.58 -4.49
C ALA A 308 38.93 38.93 -3.79
N GLN A 309 39.15 38.98 -2.49
CA GLN A 309 39.23 40.21 -1.75
C GLN A 309 40.41 41.05 -2.33
N PRO A 310 40.23 42.34 -2.67
CA PRO A 310 41.34 43.21 -2.92
C PRO A 310 42.02 43.52 -1.59
N ALA A 311 43.35 43.54 -1.61
CA ALA A 311 44.23 43.88 -0.53
C ALA A 311 44.04 45.34 -0.07
#